data_eb83061a9c0563cfad447cccf1a135c5
#
_entry.id   eb83061a9c0563cfad447cccf1a135c5
#
_cell.length_a   1.000
_cell.length_b   1.000
_cell.length_c   1.000
_cell.angle_alpha   90.00
_cell.angle_beta   90.00
_cell.angle_gamma   90.00
#
_symmetry.space_group_name_H-M   'P 1'
#
loop_
_entity.id
_entity.type
_entity.pdbx_description
1 polymer ?
#
loop_
_entity_poly.entity_id
_entity_poly.type
_entity_poly.pdbx_seq_one_letter_code
_entity_poly.pdbx_strand_id
1 'polypeptide(L)'
;IYRMREEFIQHLKKFAQEIHSKISSETEVLEIAYEPNVYVTSEEEYFRCLMDGKEHDLIRKHSTRGIHKDDMALVINEKDIRHFGSQGQKRSAAISLKLSEIQMIYEDTGEYPIVLLDDIFSELDYSRQRMLLDYVTNTQVFVTTAEKFLDNGKIYAVENGKISVEEG
;
A
#
# COMPACT_ATOMS: atom_id res chain seq x y z
N ILE A 1 15.94 10.50 7.78
CA ILE A 1 14.99 9.96 6.77
C ILE A 1 15.23 8.45 6.62
N TYR A 2 16.45 7.95 6.33
CA TYR A 2 16.74 6.53 6.16
C TYR A 2 16.19 5.67 7.31
N ARG A 3 16.59 5.94 8.57
CA ARG A 3 16.10 5.20 9.75
C ARG A 3 14.58 5.27 9.89
N MET A 4 13.98 6.42 9.66
CA MET A 4 12.53 6.57 9.73
C MET A 4 11.81 5.71 8.69
N ARG A 5 12.34 5.61 7.45
CA ARG A 5 11.78 4.73 6.42
C ARG A 5 11.92 3.26 6.76
N GLU A 6 13.08 2.89 7.29
CA GLU A 6 13.33 1.52 7.72
C GLU A 6 12.38 1.11 8.85
N GLU A 7 12.25 1.95 9.88
CA GLU A 7 11.30 1.74 10.99
C GLU A 7 9.86 1.67 10.50
N PHE A 8 9.45 2.59 9.61
CA PHE A 8 8.12 2.59 9.02
C PHE A 8 7.85 1.29 8.24
N ILE A 9 8.78 0.83 7.43
CA ILE A 9 8.61 -0.39 6.64
C ILE A 9 8.58 -1.64 7.54
N GLN A 10 9.36 -1.68 8.61
CA GLN A 10 9.27 -2.77 9.58
C GLN A 10 7.90 -2.80 10.28
N HIS A 11 7.35 -1.64 10.62
CA HIS A 11 6.03 -1.54 11.21
C HIS A 11 4.93 -1.95 10.21
N LEU A 12 4.98 -1.43 8.98
CA LEU A 12 4.08 -1.78 7.88
C LEU A 12 4.09 -3.29 7.59
N LYS A 13 5.27 -3.90 7.56
CA LYS A 13 5.47 -5.33 7.29
C LYS A 13 4.65 -6.20 8.22
N LYS A 14 4.64 -5.91 9.52
CA LYS A 14 3.91 -6.66 10.55
C LYS A 14 2.43 -6.84 10.17
N PHE A 15 1.75 -5.73 9.82
CA PHE A 15 0.33 -5.76 9.47
C PHE A 15 0.09 -6.27 8.05
N ALA A 16 0.93 -5.88 7.10
CA ALA A 16 0.76 -6.28 5.72
C ALA A 16 0.89 -7.79 5.52
N GLN A 17 1.78 -8.46 6.25
CA GLN A 17 1.91 -9.91 6.22
C GLN A 17 0.65 -10.62 6.72
N GLU A 18 0.10 -10.17 7.84
CA GLU A 18 -1.13 -10.74 8.40
C GLU A 18 -2.32 -10.56 7.44
N ILE A 19 -2.48 -9.34 6.92
CA ILE A 19 -3.57 -9.01 5.99
C ILE A 19 -3.42 -9.81 4.70
N HIS A 20 -2.21 -9.86 4.15
CA HIS A 20 -1.94 -10.60 2.91
C HIS A 20 -2.19 -12.10 3.06
N SER A 21 -1.80 -12.68 4.18
CA SER A 21 -2.08 -14.08 4.49
C SER A 21 -3.59 -14.36 4.46
N LYS A 22 -4.41 -13.49 5.07
CA LYS A 22 -5.87 -13.60 5.03
C LYS A 22 -6.40 -13.44 3.59
N ILE A 23 -5.96 -12.43 2.85
CA ILE A 23 -6.38 -12.16 1.46
C ILE A 23 -6.04 -13.32 0.52
N SER A 24 -4.92 -13.99 0.75
CA SER A 24 -4.48 -15.13 -0.06
C SER A 24 -4.98 -16.49 0.46
N SER A 25 -5.86 -16.50 1.48
CA SER A 25 -6.30 -17.74 2.15
C SER A 25 -5.10 -18.59 2.62
N GLU A 26 -4.11 -17.94 3.23
CA GLU A 26 -2.89 -18.54 3.78
C GLU A 26 -1.99 -19.26 2.76
N THR A 27 -2.19 -19.01 1.47
CA THR A 27 -1.40 -19.67 0.40
C THR A 27 -0.14 -18.89 0.01
N GLU A 28 -0.04 -17.62 0.41
CA GLU A 28 1.05 -16.73 0.03
C GLU A 28 1.68 -16.06 1.26
N VAL A 29 3.00 -16.02 1.26
CA VAL A 29 3.80 -15.30 2.26
C VAL A 29 4.33 -14.02 1.63
N LEU A 30 3.87 -12.86 2.11
CA LEU A 30 4.36 -11.56 1.66
C LEU A 30 5.54 -11.13 2.52
N GLU A 31 6.64 -10.80 1.87
CA GLU A 31 7.80 -10.15 2.48
C GLU A 31 7.96 -8.74 1.94
N ILE A 32 8.35 -7.83 2.83
CA ILE A 32 8.55 -6.41 2.51
C ILE A 32 9.92 -6.02 3.06
N ALA A 33 10.73 -5.37 2.24
CA ALA A 33 12.03 -4.86 2.63
C ALA A 33 12.27 -3.46 2.07
N TYR A 34 12.93 -2.61 2.85
CA TYR A 34 13.40 -1.32 2.40
C TYR A 34 14.62 -1.50 1.49
N GLU A 35 14.60 -0.91 0.33
CA GLU A 35 15.69 -0.90 -0.65
C GLU A 35 16.28 0.52 -0.79
N PRO A 36 17.24 0.90 0.06
CA PRO A 36 17.89 2.19 -0.10
C PRO A 36 18.73 2.23 -1.37
N ASN A 37 18.63 3.30 -2.13
CA ASN A 37 19.48 3.52 -3.30
C ASN A 37 20.96 3.66 -2.93
N VAL A 38 21.22 4.24 -1.75
CA VAL A 38 22.55 4.40 -1.19
C VAL A 38 22.58 3.84 0.23
N TYR A 39 23.33 2.76 0.43
CA TYR A 39 23.51 2.19 1.74
C TYR A 39 24.78 2.75 2.40
N VAL A 40 24.61 3.53 3.47
CA VAL A 40 25.68 4.17 4.22
C VAL A 40 25.36 4.20 5.72
N THR A 41 26.38 4.26 6.55
CA THR A 41 26.25 4.24 8.01
C THR A 41 26.42 5.62 8.63
N SER A 42 26.96 6.59 7.89
CA SER A 42 27.20 7.95 8.38
C SER A 42 26.79 9.03 7.37
N GLU A 43 26.64 10.25 7.86
CA GLU A 43 26.37 11.44 7.07
C GLU A 43 27.53 11.77 6.11
N GLU A 44 28.76 11.58 6.57
CA GLU A 44 29.97 11.83 5.77
C GLU A 44 30.10 10.83 4.61
N GLU A 45 29.75 9.57 4.83
CA GLU A 45 29.71 8.56 3.77
C GLU A 45 28.63 8.89 2.74
N TYR A 46 27.45 9.33 3.20
CA TYR A 46 26.38 9.73 2.32
C TYR A 46 26.77 10.92 1.46
N PHE A 47 27.37 11.95 2.07
CA PHE A 47 27.86 13.13 1.36
C PHE A 47 28.91 12.76 0.30
N ARG A 48 29.87 11.90 0.66
CA ARG A 48 30.88 11.40 -0.30
C ARG A 48 30.23 10.69 -1.47
N CYS A 49 29.28 9.80 -1.20
CA CYS A 49 28.56 9.09 -2.25
C CYS A 49 27.84 10.01 -3.22
N LEU A 50 27.22 11.10 -2.72
CA LEU A 50 26.57 12.10 -3.56
C LEU A 50 27.61 12.88 -4.39
N MET A 51 28.73 13.27 -3.79
CA MET A 51 29.79 14.01 -4.48
C MET A 51 30.44 13.18 -5.59
N ASP A 52 30.67 11.88 -5.37
CA ASP A 52 31.19 10.94 -6.37
C ASP A 52 30.26 10.79 -7.59
N GLY A 53 28.96 10.97 -7.38
CA GLY A 53 27.96 10.94 -8.44
C GLY A 53 27.80 12.23 -9.25
N LYS A 54 28.37 13.35 -8.76
CA LYS A 54 28.05 14.70 -9.25
C LYS A 54 28.27 14.89 -10.75
N GLU A 55 29.40 14.46 -11.28
CA GLU A 55 29.71 14.63 -12.73
C GLU A 55 28.71 13.87 -13.60
N HIS A 56 28.38 12.65 -13.19
CA HIS A 56 27.39 11.82 -13.88
C HIS A 56 25.99 12.44 -13.84
N ASP A 57 25.62 13.00 -12.69
CA ASP A 57 24.33 13.69 -12.50
C ASP A 57 24.23 14.95 -13.37
N LEU A 58 25.32 15.72 -13.49
CA LEU A 58 25.38 16.88 -14.37
C LEU A 58 25.18 16.51 -15.84
N ILE A 59 25.81 15.42 -16.29
CA ILE A 59 25.63 14.91 -17.66
C ILE A 59 24.19 14.48 -17.89
N ARG A 60 23.60 13.76 -16.92
CA ARG A 60 22.22 13.24 -17.00
C ARG A 60 21.14 14.29 -16.70
N LYS A 61 21.51 15.45 -16.19
CA LYS A 61 20.62 16.55 -15.77
C LYS A 61 19.58 16.14 -14.70
N HIS A 62 19.88 15.10 -13.94
CA HIS A 62 19.09 14.68 -12.77
C HIS A 62 19.96 13.88 -11.80
N SER A 63 19.60 13.91 -10.53
CA SER A 63 20.28 13.12 -9.51
C SER A 63 20.00 11.63 -9.69
N THR A 64 21.06 10.83 -9.71
CA THR A 64 20.99 9.38 -9.85
C THR A 64 21.13 8.66 -8.51
N ARG A 65 21.59 9.37 -7.47
CA ARG A 65 21.78 8.85 -6.11
C ARG A 65 20.99 9.68 -5.11
N GLY A 66 20.53 9.02 -4.07
CA GLY A 66 19.88 9.70 -2.96
C GLY A 66 18.54 9.09 -2.55
N ILE A 67 18.02 9.59 -1.43
CA ILE A 67 16.78 9.10 -0.79
C ILE A 67 15.54 9.14 -1.68
N HIS A 68 15.53 9.98 -2.73
CA HIS A 68 14.44 10.05 -3.71
C HIS A 68 14.45 8.89 -4.71
N LYS A 69 15.49 8.07 -4.67
CA LYS A 69 15.65 6.84 -5.48
C LYS A 69 15.45 5.56 -4.65
N ASP A 70 15.22 5.71 -3.36
CA ASP A 70 14.92 4.55 -2.53
C ASP A 70 13.62 3.89 -2.97
N ASP A 71 13.54 2.58 -2.77
CA ASP A 71 12.41 1.76 -3.16
C ASP A 71 12.04 0.79 -2.03
N MET A 72 11.04 -0.02 -2.28
CA MET A 72 10.58 -1.07 -1.40
C MET A 72 10.44 -2.36 -2.21
N ALA A 73 11.14 -3.41 -1.78
CA ALA A 73 10.97 -4.73 -2.34
C ALA A 73 9.72 -5.40 -1.79
N LEU A 74 8.95 -6.00 -2.67
CA LEU A 74 7.81 -6.84 -2.34
C LEU A 74 8.05 -8.23 -2.91
N VAL A 75 8.09 -9.23 -2.04
CA VAL A 75 8.38 -10.61 -2.40
C VAL A 75 7.23 -11.50 -1.94
N ILE A 76 6.71 -12.34 -2.81
CA ILE A 76 5.71 -13.36 -2.47
C ILE A 76 6.29 -14.73 -2.78
N ASN A 77 6.31 -15.61 -1.77
CA ASN A 77 6.83 -16.97 -1.90
C ASN A 77 8.21 -16.98 -2.59
N GLU A 78 9.15 -16.17 -2.06
CA GLU A 78 10.54 -16.03 -2.53
C GLU A 78 10.70 -15.40 -3.94
N LYS A 79 9.63 -14.87 -4.53
CA LYS A 79 9.67 -14.24 -5.86
C LYS A 79 9.35 -12.75 -5.77
N ASP A 80 10.22 -11.91 -6.32
CA ASP A 80 9.95 -10.48 -6.51
C ASP A 80 8.69 -10.31 -7.37
N ILE A 81 7.65 -9.72 -6.78
CA ILE A 81 6.35 -9.56 -7.47
C ILE A 81 6.38 -8.50 -8.57
N ARG A 82 7.35 -7.59 -8.55
CA ARG A 82 7.54 -6.58 -9.61
C ARG A 82 7.78 -7.25 -10.96
N HIS A 83 8.63 -8.28 -10.95
CA HIS A 83 9.06 -9.00 -12.14
C HIS A 83 8.27 -10.29 -12.42
N PHE A 84 7.93 -11.02 -11.37
CA PHE A 84 7.38 -12.37 -11.48
C PHE A 84 5.96 -12.52 -10.93
N GLY A 85 5.43 -11.47 -10.25
CA GLY A 85 4.10 -11.53 -9.68
C GLY A 85 2.98 -11.51 -10.73
N SER A 86 1.97 -12.35 -10.53
CA SER A 86 0.71 -12.25 -11.28
C SER A 86 0.00 -10.93 -10.99
N GLN A 87 -0.93 -10.53 -11.86
CA GLN A 87 -1.73 -9.32 -11.62
C GLN A 87 -2.53 -9.43 -10.31
N GLY A 88 -3.08 -10.62 -10.01
CA GLY A 88 -3.77 -10.86 -8.75
C GLY A 88 -2.86 -10.69 -7.54
N GLN A 89 -1.63 -11.20 -7.57
CA GLN A 89 -0.64 -11.04 -6.51
C GLN A 89 -0.26 -9.57 -6.29
N LYS A 90 -0.02 -8.83 -7.37
CA LYS A 90 0.29 -7.40 -7.31
C LYS A 90 -0.85 -6.60 -6.66
N ARG A 91 -2.10 -6.88 -7.05
CA ARG A 91 -3.30 -6.26 -6.47
C ARG A 91 -3.47 -6.62 -5.00
N SER A 92 -3.37 -7.90 -4.65
CA SER A 92 -3.48 -8.34 -3.25
C SER A 92 -2.41 -7.71 -2.37
N ALA A 93 -1.17 -7.63 -2.84
CA ALA A 93 -0.09 -6.97 -2.11
C ALA A 93 -0.36 -5.47 -1.91
N ALA A 94 -0.80 -4.77 -2.97
CA ALA A 94 -1.13 -3.34 -2.87
C ALA A 94 -2.27 -3.08 -1.86
N ILE A 95 -3.31 -3.91 -1.87
CA ILE A 95 -4.41 -3.82 -0.90
C ILE A 95 -3.91 -4.10 0.51
N SER A 96 -3.08 -5.14 0.69
CA SER A 96 -2.51 -5.47 1.99
C SER A 96 -1.71 -4.31 2.59
N LEU A 97 -0.90 -3.63 1.76
CA LEU A 97 -0.17 -2.43 2.16
C LEU A 97 -1.11 -1.29 2.57
N LYS A 98 -2.14 -1.02 1.77
CA LYS A 98 -3.10 0.06 2.05
C LYS A 98 -3.93 -0.20 3.30
N LEU A 99 -4.37 -1.42 3.52
CA LEU A 99 -5.09 -1.78 4.74
C LEU A 99 -4.19 -1.73 5.98
N SER A 100 -2.90 -2.02 5.83
CA SER A 100 -1.93 -1.91 6.93
C SER A 100 -1.81 -0.49 7.46
N GLU A 101 -1.93 0.52 6.59
CA GLU A 101 -1.91 1.93 6.99
C GLU A 101 -3.04 2.25 8.00
N ILE A 102 -4.21 1.59 7.89
CA ILE A 102 -5.33 1.76 8.81
C ILE A 102 -4.94 1.35 10.23
N GLN A 103 -4.29 0.19 10.36
CA GLN A 103 -3.84 -0.30 11.67
C GLN A 103 -2.70 0.53 12.25
N MET A 104 -1.78 0.97 11.41
CA MET A 104 -0.69 1.86 11.83
C MET A 104 -1.25 3.17 12.37
N ILE A 105 -2.21 3.78 11.67
CA ILE A 105 -2.86 5.02 12.15
C ILE A 105 -3.56 4.77 13.48
N TYR A 106 -4.25 3.65 13.62
CA TYR A 106 -4.92 3.30 14.87
C TYR A 106 -3.92 3.07 16.02
N GLU A 107 -2.79 2.40 15.78
CA GLU A 107 -1.75 2.23 16.82
C GLU A 107 -1.15 3.58 17.25
N ASP A 108 -0.97 4.51 16.30
CA ASP A 108 -0.34 5.80 16.57
C ASP A 108 -1.29 6.81 17.23
N THR A 109 -2.58 6.79 16.87
CA THR A 109 -3.55 7.84 17.29
C THR A 109 -4.61 7.35 18.27
N GLY A 110 -4.85 6.04 18.35
CA GLY A 110 -5.96 5.45 19.09
C GLY A 110 -7.32 5.57 18.38
N GLU A 111 -7.37 6.14 17.17
CA GLU A 111 -8.58 6.34 16.39
C GLU A 111 -8.47 5.73 15.00
N TYR A 112 -9.55 5.12 14.53
CA TYR A 112 -9.61 4.62 13.17
C TYR A 112 -9.78 5.76 12.16
N PRO A 113 -9.07 5.74 11.03
CA PRO A 113 -9.22 6.74 9.98
C PRO A 113 -10.53 6.55 9.21
N ILE A 114 -10.97 7.60 8.49
CA ILE A 114 -11.98 7.48 7.46
C ILE A 114 -11.34 6.82 6.23
N VAL A 115 -11.95 5.77 5.72
CA VAL A 115 -11.45 5.00 4.58
C VAL A 115 -12.24 5.35 3.32
N LEU A 116 -11.53 5.74 2.26
CA LEU A 116 -12.10 6.02 0.95
C LEU A 116 -11.66 4.92 -0.02
N LEU A 117 -12.63 4.18 -0.56
CA LEU A 117 -12.42 3.08 -1.52
C LEU A 117 -13.02 3.50 -2.87
N ASP A 118 -12.16 3.96 -3.78
CA ASP A 118 -12.59 4.45 -5.09
C ASP A 118 -12.44 3.35 -6.14
N ASP A 119 -13.56 2.85 -6.65
CA ASP A 119 -13.71 1.79 -7.67
C ASP A 119 -12.87 0.52 -7.45
N ILE A 120 -12.45 0.27 -6.21
CA ILE A 120 -11.56 -0.87 -5.90
C ILE A 120 -12.26 -2.22 -6.10
N PHE A 121 -13.59 -2.26 -5.99
CA PHE A 121 -14.35 -3.49 -6.10
C PHE A 121 -14.41 -4.05 -7.52
N SER A 122 -14.33 -3.20 -8.55
CA SER A 122 -14.27 -3.63 -9.95
C SER A 122 -13.01 -4.47 -10.25
N GLU A 123 -11.98 -4.32 -9.45
CA GLU A 123 -10.69 -4.99 -9.63
C GLU A 123 -10.53 -6.28 -8.80
N LEU A 124 -11.49 -6.60 -7.92
CA LEU A 124 -11.41 -7.70 -6.97
C LEU A 124 -12.44 -8.79 -7.26
N ASP A 125 -12.04 -10.04 -7.07
CA ASP A 125 -12.99 -11.14 -6.97
C ASP A 125 -13.81 -11.05 -5.67
N TYR A 126 -14.94 -11.74 -5.66
CA TYR A 126 -15.90 -11.70 -4.56
C TYR A 126 -15.30 -12.06 -3.18
N SER A 127 -14.36 -13.00 -3.14
CA SER A 127 -13.71 -13.41 -1.89
C SER A 127 -12.88 -12.26 -1.30
N ARG A 128 -12.08 -11.59 -2.14
CA ARG A 128 -11.26 -10.43 -1.72
C ARG A 128 -12.11 -9.23 -1.35
N GLN A 129 -13.22 -9.02 -2.06
CA GLN A 129 -14.18 -7.96 -1.74
C GLN A 129 -14.74 -8.14 -0.32
N ARG A 130 -15.19 -9.34 0.02
CA ARG A 130 -15.70 -9.64 1.37
C ARG A 130 -14.65 -9.43 2.44
N MET A 131 -13.44 -9.93 2.22
CA MET A 131 -12.34 -9.75 3.18
C MET A 131 -11.99 -8.29 3.41
N LEU A 132 -12.00 -7.48 2.34
CA LEU A 132 -11.78 -6.03 2.45
C LEU A 132 -12.83 -5.39 3.36
N LEU A 133 -14.11 -5.70 3.14
CA LEU A 133 -15.22 -5.17 3.94
C LEU A 133 -15.14 -5.63 5.39
N ASP A 134 -14.86 -6.89 5.63
CA ASP A 134 -14.70 -7.44 6.98
C ASP A 134 -13.54 -6.75 7.73
N TYR A 135 -12.48 -6.37 7.01
CA TYR A 135 -11.34 -5.70 7.60
C TYR A 135 -11.63 -4.25 8.02
N VAL A 136 -12.48 -3.55 7.26
CA VAL A 136 -12.80 -2.13 7.52
C VAL A 136 -14.07 -1.93 8.38
N THR A 137 -14.63 -2.97 8.97
CA THR A 137 -15.91 -2.91 9.75
C THR A 137 -15.89 -1.92 10.91
N ASN A 138 -14.73 -1.66 11.50
CA ASN A 138 -14.58 -0.73 12.62
C ASN A 138 -14.31 0.71 12.18
N THR A 139 -14.34 1.00 10.87
CA THR A 139 -14.02 2.31 10.31
C THR A 139 -15.24 2.94 9.64
N GLN A 140 -15.25 4.25 9.48
CA GLN A 140 -16.18 4.90 8.57
C GLN A 140 -15.65 4.76 7.14
N VAL A 141 -16.42 4.09 6.28
CA VAL A 141 -15.99 3.78 4.91
C VAL A 141 -16.90 4.47 3.89
N PHE A 142 -16.30 5.10 2.90
CA PHE A 142 -16.98 5.56 1.69
C PHE A 142 -16.49 4.71 0.51
N VAL A 143 -17.44 4.15 -0.23
CA VAL A 143 -17.17 3.30 -1.39
C VAL A 143 -17.79 3.91 -2.63
N THR A 144 -17.01 4.07 -3.69
CA THR A 144 -17.55 4.34 -5.02
C THR A 144 -17.53 3.06 -5.85
N THR A 145 -18.60 2.79 -6.59
CA THR A 145 -18.71 1.62 -7.45
C THR A 145 -19.74 1.87 -8.55
N ALA A 146 -19.55 1.26 -9.72
CA ALA A 146 -20.52 1.31 -10.82
C ALA A 146 -21.65 0.29 -10.66
N GLU A 147 -21.45 -0.75 -9.84
CA GLU A 147 -22.43 -1.82 -9.62
C GLU A 147 -22.92 -1.81 -8.18
N LYS A 148 -24.21 -2.10 -7.97
CA LYS A 148 -24.77 -2.27 -6.63
C LYS A 148 -24.21 -3.55 -6.02
N PHE A 149 -23.38 -3.37 -5.01
CA PHE A 149 -22.56 -4.46 -4.47
C PHE A 149 -22.85 -4.78 -2.99
N LEU A 150 -23.33 -3.78 -2.24
CA LEU A 150 -23.49 -3.88 -0.79
C LEU A 150 -24.97 -3.93 -0.41
N ASP A 151 -25.31 -4.93 0.42
CA ASP A 151 -26.64 -5.02 1.03
C ASP A 151 -26.72 -4.25 2.36
N ASN A 152 -25.56 -3.85 2.91
CA ASN A 152 -25.47 -3.13 4.19
C ASN A 152 -24.81 -1.78 4.00
N GLY A 153 -25.52 -0.72 4.41
CA GLY A 153 -24.99 0.64 4.36
C GLY A 153 -25.96 1.61 3.71
N LYS A 154 -25.58 2.89 3.71
CA LYS A 154 -26.36 3.94 3.09
C LYS A 154 -25.93 4.09 1.64
N ILE A 155 -26.83 3.84 0.73
CA ILE A 155 -26.55 3.89 -0.71
C ILE A 155 -26.97 5.25 -1.27
N TYR A 156 -26.07 5.85 -2.04
CA TYR A 156 -26.27 7.11 -2.74
C TYR A 156 -26.11 6.86 -4.24
N ALA A 157 -27.18 7.03 -5.00
CA ALA A 157 -27.10 7.04 -6.46
C ALA A 157 -26.64 8.42 -6.96
N VAL A 158 -25.68 8.42 -7.87
CA VAL A 158 -25.16 9.64 -8.50
C VAL A 158 -25.46 9.61 -9.98
N GLU A 159 -26.41 10.42 -10.43
CA GLU A 159 -26.84 10.50 -11.82
C GLU A 159 -26.87 11.96 -12.30
N ASN A 160 -26.26 12.25 -13.43
CA ASN A 160 -26.22 13.59 -14.03
C ASN A 160 -25.85 14.71 -13.06
N GLY A 161 -24.88 14.44 -12.15
CA GLY A 161 -24.42 15.40 -11.15
C GLY A 161 -25.38 15.62 -9.97
N LYS A 162 -26.41 14.81 -9.83
CA LYS A 162 -27.36 14.81 -8.71
C LYS A 162 -27.14 13.57 -7.84
N ILE A 163 -27.29 13.76 -6.53
CA ILE A 163 -27.21 12.69 -5.54
C ILE A 163 -28.59 12.41 -5.00
N SER A 164 -29.02 11.16 -4.98
CA SER A 164 -30.22 10.68 -4.33
C SER A 164 -29.90 9.54 -3.38
N VAL A 165 -30.66 9.43 -2.29
CA VAL A 165 -30.53 8.30 -1.35
C VAL A 165 -31.42 7.19 -1.88
N GLU A 166 -30.86 5.99 -2.05
CA GLU A 166 -31.66 4.80 -2.29
C GLU A 166 -32.19 4.28 -0.94
N GLU A 167 -33.51 4.13 -0.83
CA GLU A 167 -34.10 3.38 0.28
C GLU A 167 -33.85 1.89 0.01
N GLY A 168 -33.13 1.24 0.93
CA GLY A 168 -32.81 -0.19 0.87
C GLY A 168 -33.96 -1.07 1.27
#